data_fe02fa27c0c223f15d66f19aed3d9bd9
#
_entry.id   fe02fa27c0c223f15d66f19aed3d9bd9
#
_cell.length_a   1.000
_cell.length_b   1.000
_cell.length_c   1.000
_cell.angle_alpha   90.00
_cell.angle_beta   90.00
_cell.angle_gamma   90.00
#
_symmetry.space_group_name_H-M   'P 1'
#
loop_
_entity.id
_entity.type
_entity.pdbx_description
1 polymer ?
#
loop_
_entity_poly.entity_id
_entity_poly.type
_entity_poly.pdbx_seq_one_letter_code
_entity_poly.pdbx_strand_id
1 'polypeptide(L)'
;MGSKQIIHKIIREQRKRIPLTLNQLSEMSGVSIAHLSRIEKGQRVPSSRTLQLIAKPLGFDLNELLIIAGYLSPEQPPLSEEQRNKIRTELNTLLERVVSDSNRIKEIVDRLLMTS
;
A
#
# COMPACT_ATOMS: atom_id res chain seq x y z
N MET A 1 -10.38 19.29 -2.52
CA MET A 1 -9.11 18.81 -3.04
C MET A 1 -8.83 17.43 -2.53
N GLY A 2 -9.07 16.47 -3.32
CA GLY A 2 -8.85 15.10 -2.94
C GLY A 2 -7.62 14.53 -3.59
N SER A 3 -7.12 13.45 -3.05
CA SER A 3 -6.08 12.61 -3.64
C SER A 3 -6.44 12.18 -5.06
N LYS A 4 -7.71 12.24 -5.43
CA LYS A 4 -8.18 11.94 -6.80
C LYS A 4 -7.57 12.82 -7.87
N GLN A 5 -7.17 14.06 -7.53
CA GLN A 5 -6.52 14.97 -8.47
C GLN A 5 -5.05 14.64 -8.69
N ILE A 6 -4.44 13.91 -7.78
CA ILE A 6 -3.02 13.55 -7.84
C ILE A 6 -2.82 12.24 -8.60
N ILE A 7 -3.81 11.36 -8.57
CA ILE A 7 -3.70 10.01 -9.13
C ILE A 7 -3.31 10.03 -10.61
N HIS A 8 -3.84 10.96 -11.40
CA HIS A 8 -3.54 11.05 -12.81
C HIS A 8 -2.06 11.33 -13.08
N LYS A 9 -1.46 12.19 -12.27
CA LYS A 9 -0.02 12.51 -12.37
C LYS A 9 0.83 11.30 -11.99
N ILE A 10 0.47 10.62 -10.93
CA ILE A 10 1.20 9.44 -10.44
C ILE A 10 1.20 8.34 -11.48
N ILE A 11 0.05 8.06 -12.08
CA ILE A 11 -0.07 7.05 -13.13
C ILE A 11 0.80 7.41 -14.33
N ARG A 12 0.71 8.66 -14.79
CA ARG A 12 1.46 9.13 -15.94
C ARG A 12 2.98 9.08 -15.70
N GLU A 13 3.43 9.57 -14.55
CA GLU A 13 4.84 9.59 -14.22
C GLU A 13 5.41 8.18 -14.08
N GLN A 14 4.68 7.28 -13.43
CA GLN A 14 5.12 5.90 -13.28
C GLN A 14 5.19 5.19 -14.62
N ARG A 15 4.21 5.41 -15.49
CA ARG A 15 4.22 4.84 -16.84
C ARG A 15 5.46 5.26 -17.62
N LYS A 16 5.79 6.56 -17.55
CA LYS A 16 6.97 7.10 -18.23
C LYS A 16 8.28 6.62 -17.64
N ARG A 17 8.29 6.33 -16.36
CA ARG A 17 9.49 5.88 -15.64
C ARG A 17 9.87 4.44 -15.98
N ILE A 18 8.91 3.58 -16.24
CA ILE A 18 9.15 2.14 -16.51
C ILE A 18 10.01 1.92 -17.74
N PRO A 19 10.00 2.57 -18.94
CA PRO A 19 8.94 3.33 -19.60
C PRO A 19 7.96 2.45 -20.39
N LEU A 20 6.71 2.82 -20.37
CA LEU A 20 5.65 2.16 -21.14
C LEU A 20 4.92 3.21 -21.99
N THR A 21 4.57 2.84 -23.21
CA THR A 21 3.65 3.65 -24.00
C THR A 21 2.22 3.39 -23.55
N LEU A 22 1.30 4.31 -23.89
CA LEU A 22 -0.11 4.09 -23.61
C LEU A 22 -0.62 2.81 -24.29
N ASN A 23 -0.11 2.53 -25.49
CA ASN A 23 -0.46 1.31 -26.23
C ASN A 23 -0.03 0.06 -25.45
N GLN A 24 1.19 0.06 -24.95
CA GLN A 24 1.72 -1.06 -24.17
C GLN A 24 0.92 -1.26 -22.88
N LEU A 25 0.63 -0.17 -22.18
CA LEU A 25 -0.16 -0.24 -20.96
C LEU A 25 -1.59 -0.75 -21.25
N SER A 26 -2.17 -0.30 -22.36
CA SER A 26 -3.49 -0.78 -22.80
C SER A 26 -3.49 -2.28 -23.04
N GLU A 27 -2.48 -2.79 -23.71
CA GLU A 27 -2.34 -4.22 -23.98
C GLU A 27 -2.17 -5.03 -22.70
N MET A 28 -1.37 -4.54 -21.78
CA MET A 28 -1.08 -5.23 -20.52
C MET A 28 -2.26 -5.21 -19.55
N SER A 29 -3.03 -4.13 -19.54
CA SER A 29 -4.12 -3.93 -18.59
C SER A 29 -5.50 -4.30 -19.13
N GLY A 30 -5.66 -4.29 -20.43
CA GLY A 30 -6.99 -4.46 -21.05
C GLY A 30 -7.83 -3.19 -21.04
N VAL A 31 -7.27 -2.06 -20.57
CA VAL A 31 -7.96 -0.77 -20.57
C VAL A 31 -7.67 -0.06 -21.89
N SER A 32 -8.69 0.55 -22.51
CA SER A 32 -8.51 1.21 -23.81
C SER A 32 -7.54 2.40 -23.72
N ILE A 33 -6.82 2.65 -24.82
CA ILE A 33 -5.88 3.77 -24.92
C ILE A 33 -6.60 5.10 -24.65
N ALA A 34 -7.78 5.27 -25.24
CA ALA A 34 -8.57 6.48 -25.06
C ALA A 34 -8.94 6.71 -23.60
N HIS A 35 -9.31 5.64 -22.88
CA HIS A 35 -9.64 5.73 -21.47
C HIS A 35 -8.41 6.07 -20.62
N LEU A 36 -7.29 5.41 -20.88
CA LEU A 36 -6.02 5.70 -20.19
C LEU A 36 -5.57 7.14 -20.43
N SER A 37 -5.69 7.61 -21.67
CA SER A 37 -5.32 8.98 -22.01
C SER A 37 -6.15 10.01 -21.22
N ARG A 38 -7.44 9.78 -21.11
CA ARG A 38 -8.34 10.67 -20.35
C ARG A 38 -8.00 10.66 -18.86
N ILE A 39 -7.67 9.50 -18.32
CA ILE A 39 -7.26 9.37 -16.93
C ILE A 39 -5.99 10.19 -16.68
N GLU A 40 -4.99 10.04 -17.54
CA GLU A 40 -3.70 10.74 -17.38
C GLU A 40 -3.81 12.25 -17.54
N LYS A 41 -4.79 12.71 -18.32
CA LYS A 41 -5.06 14.14 -18.48
C LYS A 41 -5.93 14.73 -17.37
N GLY A 42 -6.37 13.89 -16.43
CA GLY A 42 -7.26 14.32 -15.36
C GLY A 42 -8.69 14.58 -15.80
N GLN A 43 -9.04 14.16 -17.01
CA GLN A 43 -10.40 14.32 -17.54
C GLN A 43 -11.36 13.27 -17.02
N ARG A 44 -10.83 12.17 -16.51
CA ARG A 44 -11.64 11.09 -15.97
C ARG A 44 -10.97 10.48 -14.74
N VAL A 45 -11.77 10.24 -13.71
CA VAL A 45 -11.30 9.57 -12.50
C VAL A 45 -11.31 8.06 -12.75
N PRO A 46 -10.19 7.35 -12.53
CA PRO A 46 -10.18 5.91 -12.70
C PRO A 46 -11.04 5.23 -11.64
N SER A 47 -11.83 4.24 -12.07
CA SER A 47 -12.59 3.41 -11.15
C SER A 47 -11.65 2.48 -10.38
N SER A 48 -12.14 1.90 -9.27
CA SER A 48 -11.36 0.91 -8.52
C SER A 48 -10.98 -0.28 -9.39
N ARG A 49 -11.87 -0.70 -10.28
CA ARG A 49 -11.58 -1.79 -11.23
C ARG A 49 -10.46 -1.41 -12.21
N THR A 50 -10.51 -0.19 -12.74
CA THR A 50 -9.44 0.29 -13.63
C THR A 50 -8.11 0.31 -12.91
N LEU A 51 -8.09 0.77 -11.66
CA LEU A 51 -6.88 0.77 -10.85
C LEU A 51 -6.34 -0.65 -10.61
N GLN A 52 -7.22 -1.62 -10.40
CA GLN A 52 -6.83 -3.03 -10.29
C GLN A 52 -6.13 -3.52 -11.55
N LEU A 53 -6.63 -3.13 -12.71
CA LEU A 53 -6.09 -3.58 -13.99
C LEU A 53 -4.74 -2.95 -14.31
N ILE A 54 -4.52 -1.69 -13.94
CA ILE A 54 -3.28 -0.97 -14.26
C ILE A 54 -2.22 -1.07 -13.17
N ALA A 55 -2.58 -1.45 -11.94
CA ALA A 55 -1.64 -1.49 -10.83
C ALA A 55 -0.46 -2.43 -11.10
N LYS A 56 -0.72 -3.65 -11.51
CA LYS A 56 0.32 -4.65 -11.77
C LYS A 56 1.27 -4.24 -12.89
N PRO A 57 0.78 -3.85 -14.08
CA PRO A 57 1.66 -3.39 -15.15
C PRO A 57 2.52 -2.20 -14.76
N LEU A 58 2.02 -1.31 -13.91
CA LEU A 58 2.76 -0.14 -13.45
C LEU A 58 3.65 -0.43 -12.23
N GLY A 59 3.56 -1.62 -11.67
CA GLY A 59 4.36 -1.98 -10.51
C GLY A 59 3.88 -1.36 -9.20
N PHE A 60 2.62 -0.96 -9.14
CA PHE A 60 2.04 -0.43 -7.90
C PHE A 60 1.42 -1.53 -7.05
N ASP A 61 1.50 -1.36 -5.75
CA ASP A 61 0.64 -2.07 -4.82
C ASP A 61 -0.79 -1.53 -4.99
N LEU A 62 -1.74 -2.42 -5.22
CA LEU A 62 -3.13 -2.03 -5.42
C LEU A 62 -3.69 -1.22 -4.25
N ASN A 63 -3.38 -1.64 -3.02
CA ASN A 63 -3.86 -0.93 -1.84
C ASN A 63 -3.35 0.50 -1.78
N GLU A 64 -2.07 0.72 -2.07
CA GLU A 64 -1.50 2.06 -2.13
C GLU A 64 -2.19 2.90 -3.19
N LEU A 65 -2.42 2.32 -4.37
CA LEU A 65 -3.05 3.02 -5.47
C LEU A 65 -4.49 3.41 -5.13
N LEU A 66 -5.23 2.53 -4.47
CA LEU A 66 -6.59 2.79 -4.03
C LEU A 66 -6.65 3.87 -2.94
N ILE A 67 -5.66 3.90 -2.05
CA ILE A 67 -5.54 4.95 -1.03
C ILE A 67 -5.30 6.31 -1.70
N ILE A 68 -4.36 6.37 -2.62
CA ILE A 68 -4.01 7.60 -3.35
C ILE A 68 -5.22 8.12 -4.13
N ALA A 69 -5.99 7.22 -4.73
CA ALA A 69 -7.18 7.58 -5.51
C ALA A 69 -8.38 7.97 -4.62
N GLY A 70 -8.29 7.73 -3.32
CA GLY A 70 -9.35 8.06 -2.38
C GLY A 70 -10.42 6.99 -2.19
N TYR A 71 -10.19 5.77 -2.69
CA TYR A 71 -11.13 4.66 -2.52
C TYR A 71 -10.94 3.91 -1.20
N LEU A 72 -9.73 3.96 -0.63
CA LEU A 72 -9.44 3.37 0.66
C LEU A 72 -8.87 4.44 1.59
N SER A 73 -9.21 4.35 2.88
CA SER A 73 -8.62 5.21 3.88
C SER A 73 -7.19 4.75 4.20
N PRO A 74 -6.24 5.68 4.36
CA PRO A 74 -4.90 5.34 4.84
C PRO A 74 -4.93 4.80 6.27
N GLU A 75 -5.96 5.14 7.03
CA GLU A 75 -6.18 4.60 8.35
C GLU A 75 -6.79 3.22 8.23
N GLN A 76 -6.02 2.21 8.57
CA GLN A 76 -6.58 0.87 8.63
C GLN A 76 -7.58 0.78 9.77
N PRO A 77 -8.68 0.03 9.59
CA PRO A 77 -9.58 -0.18 10.70
C PRO A 77 -8.81 -0.78 11.86
N PRO A 78 -9.14 -0.39 13.10
CA PRO A 78 -8.43 -0.92 14.27
C PRO A 78 -8.49 -2.44 14.25
N LEU A 79 -7.37 -3.06 14.60
CA LEU A 79 -7.29 -4.52 14.71
C LEU A 79 -8.36 -5.01 15.67
N SER A 80 -8.99 -6.11 15.34
CA SER A 80 -9.93 -6.75 16.26
C SER A 80 -9.17 -7.19 17.52
N GLU A 81 -9.88 -7.31 18.62
CA GLU A 81 -9.29 -7.75 19.88
C GLU A 81 -8.59 -9.11 19.73
N GLU A 82 -9.19 -10.00 18.96
CA GLU A 82 -8.62 -11.30 18.65
C GLU A 82 -7.30 -11.17 17.90
N GLN A 83 -7.23 -10.30 16.89
CA GLN A 83 -6.01 -10.05 16.13
C GLN A 83 -4.92 -9.43 17.01
N ARG A 84 -5.28 -8.50 17.89
CA ARG A 84 -4.34 -7.90 18.84
C ARG A 84 -3.76 -8.93 19.78
N ASN A 85 -4.62 -9.80 20.32
CA ASN A 85 -4.20 -10.85 21.24
C ASN A 85 -3.26 -11.83 20.57
N LYS A 86 -3.54 -12.19 19.32
CA LYS A 86 -2.67 -13.06 18.53
C LYS A 86 -1.30 -12.46 18.33
N ILE A 87 -1.23 -11.22 17.92
CA ILE A 87 0.04 -10.48 17.72
C ILE A 87 0.79 -10.39 19.04
N ARG A 88 0.10 -10.04 20.11
CA ARG A 88 0.71 -9.92 21.44
C ARG A 88 1.30 -11.25 21.92
N THR A 89 0.58 -12.34 21.73
CA THR A 89 1.03 -13.69 22.09
C THR A 89 2.27 -14.08 21.30
N GLU A 90 2.27 -13.83 20.00
CA GLU A 90 3.42 -14.12 19.13
C GLU A 90 4.65 -13.32 19.52
N LEU A 91 4.46 -12.02 19.80
CA LEU A 91 5.55 -11.16 20.25
C LEU A 91 6.12 -11.60 21.58
N ASN A 92 5.26 -11.94 22.53
CA ASN A 92 5.68 -12.42 23.84
C ASN A 92 6.46 -13.74 23.75
N THR A 93 6.00 -14.65 22.89
CA THR A 93 6.69 -15.91 22.65
C THR A 93 8.08 -15.69 22.06
N LEU A 94 8.20 -14.78 21.09
CA LEU A 94 9.49 -14.45 20.48
C LEU A 94 10.42 -13.78 21.50
N LEU A 95 9.89 -12.87 22.32
CA LEU A 95 10.66 -12.20 23.35
C LEU A 95 11.15 -13.18 24.42
N GLU A 96 10.31 -14.13 24.82
CA GLU A 96 10.70 -15.17 25.80
C GLU A 96 11.81 -16.05 25.25
N ARG A 97 11.79 -16.41 23.98
CA ARG A 97 12.86 -17.17 23.36
C ARG A 97 14.18 -16.43 23.35
N VAL A 98 14.15 -15.15 23.00
CA VAL A 98 15.36 -14.32 22.97
C VAL A 98 15.86 -14.07 24.38
N VAL A 99 14.95 -13.90 25.34
CA VAL A 99 15.25 -13.50 26.71
C VAL A 99 15.68 -14.70 27.58
N SER A 100 15.22 -15.92 27.28
CA SER A 100 15.66 -17.09 28.03
C SER A 100 17.15 -17.41 27.86
N ASP A 101 17.75 -16.91 26.80
CA ASP A 101 19.17 -17.12 26.52
C ASP A 101 20.09 -16.06 27.12
N SER A 102 19.54 -14.93 27.63
CA SER A 102 20.36 -13.86 28.16
C SER A 102 19.56 -12.95 29.10
N ASN A 103 19.85 -13.00 30.39
CA ASN A 103 19.28 -12.07 31.39
C ASN A 103 19.59 -10.63 31.06
N ARG A 104 20.66 -10.38 30.33
CA ARG A 104 21.11 -9.04 29.96
C ARG A 104 20.15 -8.41 28.93
N ILE A 105 19.68 -9.21 27.98
CA ILE A 105 18.72 -8.76 26.97
C ILE A 105 17.38 -8.47 27.64
N LYS A 106 17.00 -9.28 28.62
CA LYS A 106 15.78 -9.07 29.38
C LYS A 106 15.77 -7.73 30.09
N GLU A 107 16.86 -7.37 30.74
CA GLU A 107 16.99 -6.08 31.41
C GLU A 107 16.85 -4.90 30.44
N ILE A 108 17.46 -5.01 29.27
CA ILE A 108 17.39 -3.97 28.24
C ILE A 108 15.97 -3.84 27.71
N VAL A 109 15.30 -4.95 27.43
CA VAL A 109 13.92 -4.95 26.93
C VAL A 109 12.97 -4.37 27.98
N ASP A 110 13.08 -4.81 29.23
CA ASP A 110 12.26 -4.30 30.33
C ASP A 110 12.47 -2.80 30.52
N ARG A 111 13.70 -2.34 30.41
CA ARG A 111 14.02 -0.92 30.51
C ARG A 111 13.41 -0.12 29.38
N LEU A 112 13.45 -0.63 28.16
CA LEU A 112 12.86 0.02 27.00
C LEU A 112 11.33 0.06 27.10
N LEU A 113 10.71 -1.00 27.58
CA LEU A 113 9.26 -1.05 27.76
C LEU A 113 8.79 -0.14 28.89
N MET A 114 9.61 0.08 29.92
CA MET A 114 9.26 0.96 31.02
C MET A 114 9.45 2.44 30.73
N THR A 115 10.27 2.78 29.75
CA THR A 115 10.56 4.17 29.40
C THR A 115 9.66 4.76 28.34
N SER A 116 8.75 3.98 27.80
CA SER A 116 7.80 4.47 26.78
C SER A 116 6.63 5.26 27.36
#